data_e2ff50632159673d1e7b5e75791808ba
#
_entry.id   e2ff50632159673d1e7b5e75791808ba
#
_cell.length_a   1.000
_cell.length_b   1.000
_cell.length_c   1.000
_cell.angle_alpha   90.00
_cell.angle_beta   90.00
_cell.angle_gamma   90.00
#
_symmetry.space_group_name_H-M   'P 1'
#
loop_
_entity.id
_entity.type
_entity.pdbx_description
1 polymer ?
#
loop_
_entity_poly.entity_id
_entity_poly.type
_entity_poly.pdbx_seq_one_letter_code
_entity_poly.pdbx_strand_id
1 'polypeptide(L)'
;MRHPDGMHKLALAALIATSTLVIIAGTAWGIRLFTMSRNQTTTPSTNPANYAIGGFPMTGNPAPDFTLTDQFGHSVTLSSLRGHEVVLAFIDARCKTLCPLTAQIMYDAKARLGASAAGRIELVAVNANPAATSIAAVQAWSINHGLLHQWLFLTGTAQQLKSVYHLYNVYDQVTSDGQAVHDPITFIIDTQGRERLYFETLDSNNPSDLSGEELGLVTGMRQWLPQPQ
;
A
#
# COMPACT_ATOMS: atom_id res chain seq x y z
N MET A 1 -59.33 -65.59 14.58
CA MET A 1 -58.34 -65.38 13.51
C MET A 1 -57.94 -63.88 13.55
N ARG A 2 -56.74 -63.51 14.01
CA ARG A 2 -56.26 -62.11 14.02
C ARG A 2 -55.54 -61.84 12.70
N HIS A 3 -55.99 -60.83 12.00
CA HIS A 3 -55.42 -60.41 10.70
C HIS A 3 -53.95 -59.96 10.84
N PRO A 4 -53.01 -60.44 10.02
CA PRO A 4 -51.61 -60.08 10.09
C PRO A 4 -51.25 -58.71 9.46
N ASP A 5 -52.23 -57.97 8.87
CA ASP A 5 -51.97 -56.76 8.09
C ASP A 5 -51.57 -55.52 8.87
N GLY A 6 -51.79 -55.49 10.18
CA GLY A 6 -51.42 -54.33 11.03
C GLY A 6 -49.97 -54.16 11.30
N MET A 7 -49.23 -55.27 11.42
CA MET A 7 -47.80 -55.23 11.76
C MET A 7 -46.87 -54.73 10.62
N HIS A 8 -47.28 -55.10 9.35
CA HIS A 8 -46.49 -54.62 8.19
C HIS A 8 -46.67 -53.13 7.92
N LYS A 9 -47.87 -52.57 8.18
CA LYS A 9 -48.07 -51.10 8.05
C LYS A 9 -47.35 -50.27 9.10
N LEU A 10 -47.26 -50.77 10.33
CA LEU A 10 -46.49 -50.12 11.40
C LEU A 10 -44.97 -50.21 11.16
N ALA A 11 -44.45 -51.33 10.64
CA ALA A 11 -43.06 -51.49 10.32
C ALA A 11 -42.64 -50.59 9.11
N LEU A 12 -43.50 -50.46 8.10
CA LEU A 12 -43.23 -49.59 6.94
C LEU A 12 -43.26 -48.11 7.33
N ALA A 13 -44.20 -47.70 8.20
CA ALA A 13 -44.27 -46.31 8.69
C ALA A 13 -43.05 -45.96 9.55
N ALA A 14 -42.53 -46.88 10.38
CA ALA A 14 -41.32 -46.67 11.16
C ALA A 14 -40.07 -46.56 10.29
N LEU A 15 -39.92 -47.33 9.21
CA LEU A 15 -38.81 -47.27 8.26
C LEU A 15 -38.81 -45.97 7.46
N ILE A 16 -39.96 -45.45 7.06
CA ILE A 16 -40.07 -44.17 6.34
C ILE A 16 -39.73 -43.01 7.29
N ALA A 17 -40.17 -43.04 8.55
CA ALA A 17 -39.90 -41.99 9.52
C ALA A 17 -38.39 -41.90 9.89
N THR A 18 -37.71 -43.03 10.01
CA THR A 18 -36.26 -43.05 10.30
C THR A 18 -35.41 -42.60 9.09
N SER A 19 -35.82 -42.97 7.86
CA SER A 19 -35.09 -42.51 6.66
C SER A 19 -35.23 -41.02 6.41
N THR A 20 -36.38 -40.40 6.65
CA THR A 20 -36.58 -38.95 6.55
C THR A 20 -35.80 -38.18 7.62
N LEU A 21 -35.70 -38.69 8.84
CA LEU A 21 -34.95 -38.06 9.91
C LEU A 21 -33.42 -38.02 9.62
N VAL A 22 -32.87 -39.09 9.04
CA VAL A 22 -31.46 -39.17 8.63
C VAL A 22 -31.13 -38.20 7.48
N ILE A 23 -32.06 -38.06 6.51
CA ILE A 23 -31.90 -37.13 5.39
C ILE A 23 -31.93 -35.68 5.87
N ILE A 24 -32.84 -35.30 6.79
CA ILE A 24 -32.94 -33.96 7.33
C ILE A 24 -31.70 -33.63 8.19
N ALA A 25 -31.21 -34.57 9.01
CA ALA A 25 -29.98 -34.38 9.78
C ALA A 25 -28.74 -34.26 8.90
N GLY A 26 -28.63 -35.06 7.85
CA GLY A 26 -27.53 -35.01 6.88
C GLY A 26 -27.47 -33.69 6.10
N THR A 27 -28.62 -33.19 5.63
CA THR A 27 -28.72 -31.90 4.93
C THR A 27 -28.42 -30.72 5.86
N ALA A 28 -28.93 -30.74 7.10
CA ALA A 28 -28.62 -29.67 8.07
C ALA A 28 -27.13 -29.64 8.45
N TRP A 29 -26.46 -30.79 8.54
CA TRP A 29 -25.02 -30.86 8.81
C TRP A 29 -24.19 -30.48 7.58
N GLY A 30 -24.58 -30.90 6.39
CA GLY A 30 -23.96 -30.49 5.13
C GLY A 30 -24.07 -28.99 4.89
N ILE A 31 -25.22 -28.36 5.20
CA ILE A 31 -25.39 -26.91 5.12
C ILE A 31 -24.49 -26.19 6.17
N ARG A 32 -24.39 -26.71 7.39
CA ARG A 32 -23.50 -26.13 8.40
C ARG A 32 -22.02 -26.23 8.02
N LEU A 33 -21.57 -27.34 7.44
CA LEU A 33 -20.20 -27.48 6.95
C LEU A 33 -19.94 -26.55 5.76
N PHE A 34 -20.93 -26.38 4.87
CA PHE A 34 -20.80 -25.49 3.73
C PHE A 34 -20.82 -24.00 4.13
N THR A 35 -21.59 -23.61 5.15
CA THR A 35 -21.59 -22.23 5.66
C THR A 35 -20.37 -21.94 6.52
N MET A 36 -19.81 -22.92 7.25
CA MET A 36 -18.54 -22.77 7.97
C MET A 36 -17.35 -22.63 7.02
N SER A 37 -17.40 -23.26 5.83
CA SER A 37 -16.34 -23.11 4.82
C SER A 37 -16.36 -21.75 4.11
N ARG A 38 -17.46 -21.00 4.16
CA ARG A 38 -17.55 -19.65 3.56
C ARG A 38 -17.14 -18.50 4.50
N ASN A 39 -17.04 -18.76 5.80
CA ASN A 39 -16.58 -17.79 6.80
C ASN A 39 -15.12 -18.01 7.20
N GLN A 40 -14.27 -18.42 6.27
CA GLN A 40 -12.86 -18.09 6.41
C GLN A 40 -12.74 -16.58 6.15
N THR A 41 -12.93 -15.79 7.20
CA THR A 41 -12.23 -14.53 7.32
C THR A 41 -10.77 -14.87 7.08
N THR A 42 -10.26 -14.53 5.90
CA THR A 42 -8.83 -14.49 5.67
C THR A 42 -8.28 -13.48 6.68
N THR A 43 -7.90 -13.97 7.85
CA THR A 43 -6.98 -13.22 8.70
C THR A 43 -5.80 -12.87 7.81
N PRO A 44 -5.44 -11.60 7.65
CA PRO A 44 -4.25 -11.24 6.90
C PRO A 44 -3.11 -12.10 7.43
N SER A 45 -2.41 -12.78 6.55
CA SER A 45 -1.24 -13.55 6.93
C SER A 45 -0.28 -12.62 7.65
N THR A 46 -0.06 -12.83 8.93
CA THR A 46 0.87 -12.06 9.76
C THR A 46 2.33 -12.45 9.52
N ASN A 47 2.62 -13.04 8.34
CA ASN A 47 3.99 -13.34 7.95
C ASN A 47 4.70 -12.01 7.61
N PRO A 48 5.77 -11.62 8.34
CA PRO A 48 6.52 -10.39 8.08
C PRO A 48 6.97 -10.26 6.61
N ALA A 49 7.30 -11.37 5.95
CA ALA A 49 7.67 -11.38 4.53
C ALA A 49 6.53 -10.90 3.60
N ASN A 50 5.25 -11.12 3.97
CA ASN A 50 4.12 -10.64 3.19
C ASN A 50 3.88 -9.13 3.36
N TYR A 51 4.26 -8.56 4.50
CA TYR A 51 4.21 -7.10 4.70
C TYR A 51 5.31 -6.39 3.89
N ALA A 52 6.50 -6.96 3.79
CA ALA A 52 7.58 -6.40 2.98
C ALA A 52 7.18 -6.28 1.49
N ILE A 53 6.39 -7.22 0.97
CA ILE A 53 5.92 -7.22 -0.43
C ILE A 53 4.65 -6.38 -0.60
N GLY A 54 3.73 -6.40 0.38
CA GLY A 54 2.40 -5.77 0.27
C GLY A 54 2.27 -4.38 0.90
N GLY A 55 3.30 -3.90 1.55
CA GLY A 55 3.26 -2.69 2.39
C GLY A 55 2.55 -2.92 3.73
N PHE A 56 2.79 -2.02 4.65
CA PHE A 56 2.18 -2.04 5.99
C PHE A 56 0.89 -1.21 5.96
N PRO A 57 -0.27 -1.79 6.34
CA PRO A 57 -1.52 -1.05 6.32
C PRO A 57 -1.53 0.04 7.40
N MET A 58 -2.05 1.20 7.01
CA MET A 58 -2.27 2.35 7.89
C MET A 58 -3.75 2.51 8.24
N THR A 59 -4.03 3.25 9.29
CA THR A 59 -5.39 3.40 9.84
C THR A 59 -6.35 4.21 8.95
N GLY A 60 -5.85 4.85 7.89
CA GLY A 60 -6.63 5.71 7.00
C GLY A 60 -6.90 7.09 7.59
N ASN A 61 -6.05 7.55 8.50
CA ASN A 61 -6.08 8.93 8.98
C ASN A 61 -5.76 9.91 7.83
N PRO A 62 -6.23 11.14 7.91
CA PRO A 62 -5.78 12.18 7.00
C PRO A 62 -4.26 12.30 7.03
N ALA A 63 -3.61 12.29 5.86
CA ALA A 63 -2.19 12.55 5.75
C ALA A 63 -1.89 13.98 6.27
N PRO A 64 -0.85 14.14 7.10
CA PRO A 64 -0.46 15.45 7.60
C PRO A 64 -0.17 16.40 6.45
N ASP A 65 -0.84 17.56 6.45
CA ASP A 65 -0.69 18.54 5.37
C ASP A 65 0.58 19.37 5.55
N PHE A 66 1.22 19.72 4.44
CA PHE A 66 2.38 20.59 4.42
C PHE A 66 2.44 21.37 3.11
N THR A 67 3.21 22.47 3.10
CA THR A 67 3.51 23.26 1.90
C THR A 67 5.01 23.38 1.75
N LEU A 68 5.52 22.95 0.58
CA LEU A 68 6.93 23.05 0.19
C LEU A 68 7.05 23.60 -1.24
N THR A 69 8.26 23.73 -1.75
CA THR A 69 8.56 24.23 -3.09
C THR A 69 9.06 23.09 -3.98
N ASP A 70 8.54 22.97 -5.20
CA ASP A 70 8.97 21.95 -6.16
C ASP A 70 10.31 22.29 -6.85
N GLN A 71 10.81 21.39 -7.66
CA GLN A 71 12.04 21.55 -8.45
C GLN A 71 11.98 22.65 -9.51
N PHE A 72 10.81 23.25 -9.74
CA PHE A 72 10.62 24.37 -10.68
C PHE A 72 10.41 25.70 -9.96
N GLY A 73 10.34 25.69 -8.62
CA GLY A 73 10.12 26.89 -7.80
C GLY A 73 8.66 27.20 -7.49
N HIS A 74 7.72 26.29 -7.79
CA HIS A 74 6.31 26.48 -7.48
C HIS A 74 6.00 25.98 -6.08
N SER A 75 5.10 26.67 -5.39
CA SER A 75 4.59 26.23 -4.09
C SER A 75 3.59 25.08 -4.29
N VAL A 76 3.80 23.98 -3.57
CA VAL A 76 2.95 22.78 -3.59
C VAL A 76 2.48 22.47 -2.18
N THR A 77 1.17 22.38 -1.99
CA THR A 77 0.55 21.90 -0.75
C THR A 77 0.05 20.49 -0.98
N LEU A 78 0.34 19.55 -0.07
CA LEU A 78 -0.08 18.14 -0.25
C LEU A 78 -1.58 18.01 -0.49
N SER A 79 -2.40 18.76 0.27
CA SER A 79 -3.86 18.72 0.10
C SER A 79 -4.35 19.26 -1.25
N SER A 80 -3.54 20.01 -2.01
CA SER A 80 -3.89 20.45 -3.36
C SER A 80 -3.83 19.31 -4.39
N LEU A 81 -3.20 18.19 -4.05
CA LEU A 81 -3.10 16.98 -4.90
C LEU A 81 -4.30 16.03 -4.72
N ARG A 82 -5.28 16.37 -3.87
CA ARG A 82 -6.51 15.57 -3.73
C ARG A 82 -7.20 15.39 -5.07
N GLY A 83 -7.76 14.21 -5.27
CA GLY A 83 -8.28 13.77 -6.57
C GLY A 83 -7.30 12.83 -7.29
N HIS A 84 -5.99 12.94 -6.98
CA HIS A 84 -4.96 11.99 -7.38
C HIS A 84 -4.59 11.10 -6.19
N GLU A 85 -4.19 9.89 -6.46
CA GLU A 85 -3.45 9.07 -5.51
C GLU A 85 -2.02 9.60 -5.44
N VAL A 86 -1.47 9.75 -4.24
CA VAL A 86 -0.11 10.25 -4.04
C VAL A 86 0.78 9.14 -3.51
N VAL A 87 1.92 8.92 -4.17
CA VAL A 87 3.01 8.09 -3.69
C VAL A 87 4.09 9.02 -3.19
N LEU A 88 4.21 9.13 -1.86
CA LEU A 88 5.07 10.09 -1.17
C LEU A 88 6.28 9.38 -0.59
N ALA A 89 7.49 9.78 -0.99
CA ALA A 89 8.75 9.27 -0.44
C ALA A 89 9.64 10.39 0.11
N PHE A 90 10.56 10.01 0.99
CA PHE A 90 11.58 10.91 1.52
C PHE A 90 12.92 10.60 0.87
N ILE A 91 13.45 11.54 0.09
CA ILE A 91 14.61 11.35 -0.80
C ILE A 91 15.67 12.41 -0.49
N ASP A 92 16.89 11.99 -0.12
CA ASP A 92 18.02 12.90 -0.02
C ASP A 92 18.60 13.19 -1.41
N ALA A 93 18.64 14.47 -1.80
CA ALA A 93 19.22 14.94 -3.07
C ALA A 93 20.75 14.70 -3.20
N ARG A 94 21.42 14.22 -2.16
CA ARG A 94 22.83 13.82 -2.16
C ARG A 94 23.04 12.31 -2.10
N CYS A 95 22.00 11.55 -1.79
CA CYS A 95 22.06 10.09 -1.68
C CYS A 95 22.38 9.46 -3.05
N LYS A 96 23.27 8.45 -3.03
CA LYS A 96 23.72 7.72 -4.23
C LYS A 96 23.38 6.22 -4.21
N THR A 97 22.70 5.75 -3.17
CA THR A 97 22.41 4.34 -2.92
C THR A 97 20.92 4.05 -2.94
N LEU A 98 20.24 4.11 -1.80
CA LEU A 98 18.83 3.74 -1.68
C LEU A 98 17.88 4.74 -2.36
N CYS A 99 18.16 6.05 -2.29
CA CYS A 99 17.23 7.03 -2.86
C CYS A 99 17.01 6.90 -4.38
N PRO A 100 18.05 6.68 -5.22
CA PRO A 100 17.85 6.38 -6.62
C PRO A 100 17.02 5.12 -6.84
N LEU A 101 17.23 4.10 -6.02
CA LEU A 101 16.49 2.84 -6.08
C LEU A 101 15.01 3.05 -5.74
N THR A 102 14.71 3.71 -4.61
CA THR A 102 13.34 4.06 -4.21
C THR A 102 12.63 4.82 -5.33
N ALA A 103 13.25 5.84 -5.88
CA ALA A 103 12.70 6.64 -6.96
C ALA A 103 12.42 5.83 -8.23
N GLN A 104 13.32 4.91 -8.61
CA GLN A 104 13.15 4.02 -9.74
C GLN A 104 11.98 3.05 -9.51
N ILE A 105 11.89 2.43 -8.33
CA ILE A 105 10.80 1.53 -7.95
C ILE A 105 9.45 2.26 -8.04
N MET A 106 9.34 3.49 -7.53
CA MET A 106 8.13 4.30 -7.62
C MET A 106 7.74 4.58 -9.07
N TYR A 107 8.71 4.96 -9.90
CA TYR A 107 8.48 5.25 -11.32
C TYR A 107 8.03 4.00 -12.09
N ASP A 108 8.72 2.88 -11.93
CA ASP A 108 8.42 1.63 -12.62
C ASP A 108 7.06 1.07 -12.19
N ALA A 109 6.75 1.14 -10.88
CA ALA A 109 5.46 0.73 -10.37
C ALA A 109 4.31 1.54 -10.98
N LYS A 110 4.45 2.88 -11.08
CA LYS A 110 3.48 3.76 -11.76
C LYS A 110 3.34 3.39 -13.24
N ALA A 111 4.45 3.17 -13.95
CA ALA A 111 4.46 2.82 -15.36
C ALA A 111 3.73 1.50 -15.67
N ARG A 112 3.87 0.49 -14.79
CA ARG A 112 3.19 -0.82 -14.91
C ARG A 112 1.67 -0.76 -14.83
N LEU A 113 1.10 0.32 -14.32
CA LEU A 113 -0.35 0.48 -14.23
C LEU A 113 -1.01 0.86 -15.56
N GLY A 114 -0.20 1.25 -16.53
CA GLY A 114 -0.67 1.76 -17.83
C GLY A 114 -1.13 3.22 -17.76
N ALA A 115 -1.17 3.89 -18.91
CA ALA A 115 -1.31 5.34 -19.02
C ALA A 115 -2.54 5.92 -18.29
N SER A 116 -3.69 5.25 -18.41
CA SER A 116 -4.94 5.73 -17.78
C SER A 116 -4.89 5.75 -16.25
N ALA A 117 -4.33 4.71 -15.64
CA ALA A 117 -4.16 4.64 -14.19
C ALA A 117 -3.01 5.55 -13.74
N ALA A 118 -1.87 5.51 -14.43
CA ALA A 118 -0.71 6.34 -14.14
C ALA A 118 -1.02 7.85 -14.16
N GLY A 119 -1.91 8.30 -15.04
CA GLY A 119 -2.37 9.70 -15.09
C GLY A 119 -3.17 10.17 -13.86
N ARG A 120 -3.54 9.27 -12.96
CA ARG A 120 -4.25 9.56 -11.70
C ARG A 120 -3.37 9.43 -10.47
N ILE A 121 -2.08 9.22 -10.66
CA ILE A 121 -1.10 9.03 -9.59
C ILE A 121 -0.06 10.15 -9.68
N GLU A 122 0.17 10.83 -8.57
CA GLU A 122 1.28 11.76 -8.41
C GLU A 122 2.40 11.11 -7.61
N LEU A 123 3.60 11.08 -8.17
CA LEU A 123 4.81 10.74 -7.44
C LEU A 123 5.36 12.00 -6.79
N VAL A 124 5.56 11.95 -5.49
CA VAL A 124 6.05 13.08 -4.70
C VAL A 124 7.26 12.64 -3.88
N ALA A 125 8.35 13.36 -4.01
CA ALA A 125 9.50 13.23 -3.14
C ALA A 125 9.61 14.46 -2.23
N VAL A 126 9.82 14.27 -0.94
CA VAL A 126 10.23 15.32 -0.01
C VAL A 126 11.73 15.20 0.22
N ASN A 127 12.45 16.30 0.03
CA ASN A 127 13.89 16.32 0.27
C ASN A 127 14.20 15.98 1.74
N ALA A 128 14.88 14.85 1.96
CA ALA A 128 15.23 14.33 3.28
C ALA A 128 16.56 14.88 3.82
N ASN A 129 17.18 15.87 3.15
CA ASN A 129 18.44 16.46 3.60
C ASN A 129 18.28 17.95 3.94
N PRO A 130 18.15 18.31 5.22
CA PRO A 130 18.01 19.71 5.64
C PRO A 130 19.30 20.54 5.46
N ALA A 131 20.43 19.92 5.07
CA ALA A 131 21.67 20.59 4.71
C ALA A 131 21.82 20.84 3.21
N ALA A 132 20.88 20.35 2.38
CA ALA A 132 20.90 20.48 0.91
C ALA A 132 19.55 20.95 0.37
N THR A 133 19.12 22.14 0.76
CA THR A 133 17.76 22.66 0.60
C THR A 133 17.50 23.41 -0.71
N SER A 134 18.47 23.55 -1.59
CA SER A 134 18.30 24.37 -2.79
C SER A 134 17.40 23.70 -3.84
N ILE A 135 16.57 24.51 -4.51
CA ILE A 135 15.76 24.07 -5.66
C ILE A 135 16.69 23.47 -6.74
N ALA A 136 17.83 24.08 -7.00
CA ALA A 136 18.80 23.59 -7.97
C ALA A 136 19.31 22.18 -7.64
N ALA A 137 19.44 21.80 -6.35
CA ALA A 137 19.88 20.47 -5.96
C ALA A 137 18.83 19.40 -6.29
N VAL A 138 17.57 19.62 -5.94
CA VAL A 138 16.47 18.68 -6.24
C VAL A 138 16.16 18.61 -7.73
N GLN A 139 16.32 19.73 -8.46
CA GLN A 139 16.18 19.77 -9.91
C GLN A 139 17.30 18.97 -10.58
N ALA A 140 18.55 19.21 -10.22
CA ALA A 140 19.70 18.50 -10.79
C ALA A 140 19.61 17.00 -10.51
N TRP A 141 19.17 16.62 -9.29
CA TRP A 141 18.94 15.22 -8.94
C TRP A 141 17.87 14.58 -9.84
N SER A 142 16.75 15.27 -10.04
CA SER A 142 15.66 14.80 -10.91
C SER A 142 16.11 14.64 -12.38
N ILE A 143 16.94 15.57 -12.88
CA ILE A 143 17.52 15.48 -14.23
C ILE A 143 18.42 14.25 -14.35
N ASN A 144 19.34 14.07 -13.38
CA ASN A 144 20.34 13.00 -13.41
C ASN A 144 19.71 11.59 -13.34
N HIS A 145 18.51 11.48 -12.80
CA HIS A 145 17.76 10.21 -12.70
C HIS A 145 16.60 10.08 -13.70
N GLY A 146 16.48 11.02 -14.68
CA GLY A 146 15.45 10.97 -15.72
C GLY A 146 14.03 11.26 -15.22
N LEU A 147 13.89 11.86 -14.03
CA LEU A 147 12.61 12.05 -13.34
C LEU A 147 12.10 13.50 -13.36
N LEU A 148 12.76 14.43 -14.05
CA LEU A 148 12.46 15.86 -13.98
C LEU A 148 10.96 16.20 -14.17
N HIS A 149 10.29 15.52 -15.09
CA HIS A 149 8.86 15.72 -15.40
C HIS A 149 7.99 14.52 -15.05
N GLN A 150 8.50 13.61 -14.22
CA GLN A 150 7.80 12.38 -13.85
C GLN A 150 7.24 12.43 -12.42
N TRP A 151 7.70 13.40 -11.63
CA TRP A 151 7.35 13.56 -10.23
C TRP A 151 7.46 15.02 -9.77
N LEU A 152 7.07 15.27 -8.51
CA LEU A 152 7.34 16.51 -7.79
C LEU A 152 8.42 16.23 -6.74
N PHE A 153 9.58 16.89 -6.86
CA PHE A 153 10.62 16.80 -5.82
C PHE A 153 10.61 18.07 -4.99
N LEU A 154 10.02 18.00 -3.82
CA LEU A 154 9.72 19.12 -2.95
C LEU A 154 10.88 19.43 -2.01
N THR A 155 11.19 20.68 -1.86
CA THR A 155 12.20 21.20 -0.92
C THR A 155 11.69 22.44 -0.23
N GLY A 156 12.45 22.94 0.75
CA GLY A 156 12.11 24.14 1.52
C GLY A 156 13.26 24.54 2.42
N THR A 157 13.03 25.44 3.37
CA THR A 157 14.00 25.73 4.41
C THR A 157 14.26 24.48 5.27
N ALA A 158 15.44 24.42 5.90
CA ALA A 158 15.77 23.33 6.82
C ALA A 158 14.70 23.14 7.92
N GLN A 159 14.11 24.24 8.41
CA GLN A 159 13.06 24.17 9.41
C GLN A 159 11.75 23.59 8.85
N GLN A 160 11.34 23.99 7.63
CA GLN A 160 10.17 23.42 6.98
C GLN A 160 10.32 21.92 6.76
N LEU A 161 11.46 21.49 6.24
CA LEU A 161 11.76 20.07 6.02
C LEU A 161 11.71 19.28 7.33
N LYS A 162 12.37 19.74 8.39
CA LYS A 162 12.31 19.11 9.72
C LYS A 162 10.89 19.02 10.28
N SER A 163 10.07 20.04 10.06
CA SER A 163 8.65 19.99 10.46
C SER A 163 7.90 18.87 9.74
N VAL A 164 8.15 18.67 8.43
CA VAL A 164 7.53 17.59 7.65
C VAL A 164 8.03 16.23 8.12
N TYR A 165 9.35 16.05 8.39
CA TYR A 165 9.87 14.79 8.92
C TYR A 165 9.18 14.41 10.24
N HIS A 166 9.02 15.40 11.13
CA HIS A 166 8.33 15.17 12.40
C HIS A 166 6.86 14.77 12.21
N LEU A 167 6.13 15.40 11.27
CA LEU A 167 4.74 15.06 10.96
C LEU A 167 4.57 13.62 10.47
N TYR A 168 5.56 13.12 9.71
CA TYR A 168 5.54 11.77 9.13
C TYR A 168 6.34 10.75 9.93
N ASN A 169 6.84 11.13 11.12
CA ASN A 169 7.71 10.31 11.97
C ASN A 169 8.93 9.74 11.23
N VAL A 170 9.45 10.49 10.26
CA VAL A 170 10.66 10.13 9.52
C VAL A 170 11.86 10.55 10.36
N TYR A 171 12.72 9.56 10.65
CA TYR A 171 14.00 9.82 11.31
C TYR A 171 14.89 10.64 10.40
N ASP A 172 15.53 11.69 10.93
CA ASP A 172 16.47 12.52 10.21
C ASP A 172 17.70 12.85 11.07
N GLN A 173 18.84 12.38 10.64
CA GLN A 173 20.13 12.85 11.17
C GLN A 173 21.03 13.30 10.03
N VAL A 174 21.78 14.37 10.25
CA VAL A 174 22.82 14.80 9.33
C VAL A 174 24.17 14.47 9.95
N THR A 175 24.95 13.67 9.24
CA THR A 175 26.31 13.32 9.63
C THR A 175 27.27 14.48 9.44
N SER A 176 28.46 14.41 10.02
CA SER A 176 29.46 15.49 9.96
C SER A 176 29.93 15.82 8.53
N ASP A 177 29.82 14.90 7.60
CA ASP A 177 30.10 15.09 6.17
C ASP A 177 28.90 15.60 5.35
N GLY A 178 27.76 15.90 6.02
CA GLY A 178 26.58 16.47 5.42
C GLY A 178 25.66 15.45 4.70
N GLN A 179 25.85 14.16 4.95
CA GLN A 179 24.93 13.11 4.51
C GLN A 179 23.71 13.07 5.43
N ALA A 180 22.53 12.82 4.88
CA ALA A 180 21.35 12.54 5.68
C ALA A 180 21.23 11.03 5.91
N VAL A 181 21.00 10.65 7.16
CA VAL A 181 20.54 9.31 7.53
C VAL A 181 19.06 9.44 7.85
N HIS A 182 18.23 8.82 7.06
CA HIS A 182 16.78 8.86 7.21
C HIS A 182 16.19 7.50 6.88
N ASP A 183 14.94 7.28 7.33
CA ASP A 183 14.21 6.06 6.99
C ASP A 183 13.79 6.09 5.51
N PRO A 184 14.06 5.04 4.73
CA PRO A 184 13.69 4.95 3.32
C PRO A 184 12.20 4.57 3.18
N ILE A 185 11.29 5.45 3.64
CA ILE A 185 9.85 5.18 3.71
C ILE A 185 9.14 5.81 2.53
N THR A 186 8.19 5.05 1.95
CA THR A 186 7.26 5.48 0.92
C THR A 186 5.82 5.25 1.38
N PHE A 187 4.97 6.26 1.26
CA PHE A 187 3.55 6.22 1.63
C PHE A 187 2.66 6.17 0.40
N ILE A 188 1.57 5.41 0.47
CA ILE A 188 0.43 5.56 -0.45
C ILE A 188 -0.66 6.34 0.27
N ILE A 189 -1.05 7.46 -0.33
CA ILE A 189 -2.10 8.36 0.11
C ILE A 189 -3.20 8.34 -0.95
N ASP A 190 -4.43 8.03 -0.55
CA ASP A 190 -5.55 7.92 -1.49
C ASP A 190 -6.02 9.27 -2.02
N THR A 191 -6.94 9.24 -2.98
CA THR A 191 -7.51 10.45 -3.61
C THR A 191 -8.25 11.38 -2.66
N GLN A 192 -8.58 10.91 -1.45
CA GLN A 192 -9.19 11.72 -0.39
C GLN A 192 -8.14 12.33 0.55
N GLY A 193 -6.85 12.03 0.33
CA GLY A 193 -5.75 12.49 1.16
C GLY A 193 -5.60 11.69 2.46
N ARG A 194 -5.90 10.39 2.45
CA ARG A 194 -5.76 9.50 3.61
C ARG A 194 -4.59 8.54 3.42
N GLU A 195 -3.76 8.39 4.45
CA GLU A 195 -2.67 7.42 4.47
C GLU A 195 -3.22 5.99 4.49
N ARG A 196 -2.78 5.16 3.54
CA ARG A 196 -3.30 3.80 3.35
C ARG A 196 -2.27 2.73 3.58
N LEU A 197 -1.09 2.90 3.05
CA LEU A 197 0.02 1.96 3.17
C LEU A 197 1.32 2.73 3.35
N TYR A 198 2.29 2.09 4.01
CA TYR A 198 3.67 2.52 3.90
C TYR A 198 4.58 1.34 3.54
N PHE A 199 5.70 1.63 2.91
CA PHE A 199 6.72 0.69 2.49
C PHE A 199 8.07 1.19 2.97
N GLU A 200 8.96 0.26 3.28
CA GLU A 200 10.36 0.55 3.55
C GLU A 200 11.19 -0.01 2.39
N THR A 201 11.98 0.83 1.73
CA THR A 201 12.89 0.35 0.68
C THR A 201 14.02 -0.44 1.31
N LEU A 202 14.17 -1.69 0.90
CA LEU A 202 15.17 -2.60 1.42
C LEU A 202 16.54 -2.31 0.78
N ASP A 203 17.58 -2.25 1.60
CA ASP A 203 18.98 -2.26 1.13
C ASP A 203 19.34 -3.69 0.74
N SER A 204 18.85 -4.12 -0.41
CA SER A 204 19.07 -5.46 -0.93
C SER A 204 19.70 -5.41 -2.31
N ASN A 205 20.80 -6.16 -2.48
CA ASN A 205 21.37 -6.44 -3.79
C ASN A 205 20.67 -7.61 -4.50
N ASN A 206 19.59 -8.14 -3.91
CA ASN A 206 18.84 -9.25 -4.46
C ASN A 206 17.72 -8.72 -5.38
N PRO A 207 17.76 -8.98 -6.71
CA PRO A 207 16.75 -8.50 -7.63
C PRO A 207 15.32 -8.96 -7.31
N SER A 208 15.15 -10.09 -6.60
CA SER A 208 13.84 -10.59 -6.21
C SER A 208 13.18 -9.73 -5.13
N ASP A 209 13.96 -9.14 -4.22
CA ASP A 209 13.45 -8.27 -3.17
C ASP A 209 12.96 -6.95 -3.76
N LEU A 210 13.72 -6.38 -4.70
CA LEU A 210 13.38 -5.15 -5.42
C LEU A 210 12.13 -5.33 -6.29
N SER A 211 12.05 -6.47 -7.00
CA SER A 211 10.86 -6.82 -7.79
C SER A 211 9.63 -7.04 -6.89
N GLY A 212 9.84 -7.55 -5.69
CA GLY A 212 8.79 -7.72 -4.67
C GLY A 212 8.26 -6.39 -4.17
N GLU A 213 9.13 -5.43 -3.87
CA GLU A 213 8.75 -4.09 -3.43
C GLU A 213 7.99 -3.34 -4.53
N GLU A 214 8.49 -3.38 -5.77
CA GLU A 214 7.80 -2.78 -6.92
C GLU A 214 6.40 -3.40 -7.13
N LEU A 215 6.27 -4.72 -7.05
CA LEU A 215 4.98 -5.40 -7.16
C LEU A 215 4.04 -5.02 -6.00
N GLY A 216 4.59 -4.85 -4.81
CA GLY A 216 3.88 -4.36 -3.63
C GLY A 216 3.30 -2.97 -3.86
N LEU A 217 4.10 -2.04 -4.37
CA LEU A 217 3.64 -0.68 -4.74
C LEU A 217 2.57 -0.72 -5.83
N VAL A 218 2.75 -1.51 -6.90
CA VAL A 218 1.73 -1.71 -7.95
C VAL A 218 0.41 -2.19 -7.36
N THR A 219 0.47 -3.15 -6.43
CA THR A 219 -0.72 -3.71 -5.78
C THR A 219 -1.41 -2.68 -4.90
N GLY A 220 -0.63 -1.96 -4.09
CA GLY A 220 -1.12 -0.88 -3.23
C GLY A 220 -1.78 0.24 -4.03
N MET A 221 -1.13 0.74 -5.07
CA MET A 221 -1.70 1.76 -5.96
C MET A 221 -3.02 1.29 -6.59
N ARG A 222 -3.09 0.05 -7.11
CA ARG A 222 -4.34 -0.50 -7.69
C ARG A 222 -5.48 -0.57 -6.71
N GLN A 223 -5.19 -0.84 -5.46
CA GLN A 223 -6.19 -1.01 -4.41
C GLN A 223 -6.92 0.31 -4.11
N TRP A 224 -6.23 1.44 -4.19
CA TRP A 224 -6.75 2.74 -3.78
C TRP A 224 -7.08 3.67 -4.95
N LEU A 225 -6.71 3.30 -6.18
CA LEU A 225 -7.18 4.03 -7.36
C LEU A 225 -8.70 3.90 -7.51
N PRO A 226 -9.40 5.00 -7.85
CA PRO A 226 -10.81 4.94 -8.18
C PRO A 226 -11.03 3.97 -9.34
N GLN A 227 -12.00 3.06 -9.19
CA GLN A 227 -12.39 2.18 -10.29
C GLN A 227 -12.90 3.03 -11.47
N PRO A 228 -12.60 2.65 -12.71
CA PRO A 228 -13.19 3.30 -13.88
C PRO A 228 -14.71 3.16 -13.81
N GLN A 229 -15.41 4.28 -13.94
CA GLN A 229 -16.87 4.31 -14.04
C GLN A 229 -17.33 3.75 -15.38
#